data_24ac417a0be03917c4a65c7f79a366ee
#
_entry.id   24ac417a0be03917c4a65c7f79a366ee
#
_cell.length_a   1.000
_cell.length_b   1.000
_cell.length_c   1.000
_cell.angle_alpha   90.00
_cell.angle_beta   90.00
_cell.angle_gamma   90.00
#
_symmetry.space_group_name_H-M   'P 1'
#
loop_
_entity.id
_entity.type
_entity.pdbx_description
1 polymer ?
#
loop_
_entity_poly.entity_id
_entity_poly.type
_entity_poly.pdbx_seq_one_letter_code
_entity_poly.pdbx_strand_id
1 'polypeptide(L)'
;MIIGIPKELKNNEFRVSATPSGVHAYVAAGHKVLVEKDAGLGSAISNEEYVKAGAQIIDSADEIWQKADLIQKVKEPIAAEYKRMRKGQILYTYLHLAANKECTQAVIDSGITAIAYETIEVDGTLPLLAPMSEVAGRMSVQVLSLIHI
;
A
#
# COMPACT_ATOMS: atom_id res chain seq x y z
N MET A 1 4.82 -2.62 16.95
CA MET A 1 5.17 -3.36 15.70
C MET A 1 6.00 -2.50 14.77
N ILE A 2 6.64 -3.11 13.78
CA ILE A 2 7.35 -2.42 12.70
C ILE A 2 6.46 -2.41 11.48
N ILE A 3 6.13 -1.22 10.95
CA ILE A 3 5.32 -1.01 9.75
C ILE A 3 6.25 -0.65 8.60
N GLY A 4 6.18 -1.40 7.51
CA GLY A 4 6.96 -1.19 6.30
C GLY A 4 6.11 -0.61 5.18
N ILE A 5 6.59 0.46 4.56
CA ILE A 5 5.97 1.13 3.43
C ILE A 5 6.93 1.06 2.25
N PRO A 6 6.88 0.00 1.44
CA PRO A 6 7.69 -0.12 0.24
C PRO A 6 7.18 0.81 -0.87
N LYS A 7 8.05 1.11 -1.82
CA LYS A 7 7.69 1.80 -3.05
C LYS A 7 6.82 0.89 -3.93
N GLU A 8 5.82 1.46 -4.58
CA GLU A 8 5.00 0.73 -5.53
C GLU A 8 5.78 0.42 -6.81
N LEU A 9 5.69 -0.82 -7.26
CA LEU A 9 6.40 -1.31 -8.44
C LEU A 9 5.49 -1.50 -9.66
N LYS A 10 4.18 -1.42 -9.48
CA LYS A 10 3.21 -1.59 -10.56
C LYS A 10 3.27 -0.40 -11.53
N ASN A 11 3.25 -0.68 -12.83
CA ASN A 11 3.26 0.36 -13.85
C ASN A 11 2.12 1.37 -13.64
N ASN A 12 2.46 2.67 -13.77
CA ASN A 12 1.53 3.79 -13.58
C ASN A 12 0.94 3.92 -12.17
N GLU A 13 1.54 3.26 -11.17
CA GLU A 13 1.17 3.49 -9.78
C GLU A 13 2.14 4.48 -9.14
N PHE A 14 1.68 5.71 -8.95
CA PHE A 14 2.45 6.81 -8.39
C PHE A 14 2.07 7.13 -6.95
N ARG A 15 1.05 6.46 -6.42
CA ARG A 15 0.60 6.66 -5.04
C ARG A 15 1.52 5.95 -4.07
N VAL A 16 1.47 6.38 -2.82
CA VAL A 16 2.10 5.72 -1.67
C VAL A 16 1.03 5.41 -0.63
N SER A 17 1.23 4.34 0.12
CA SER A 17 0.19 3.81 1.03
C SER A 17 -0.01 4.61 2.32
N ALA A 18 0.93 5.47 2.68
CA ALA A 18 0.81 6.34 3.84
C ALA A 18 1.34 7.74 3.56
N THR A 19 0.61 8.75 4.02
CA THR A 19 1.06 10.14 4.04
C THR A 19 1.93 10.41 5.27
N PRO A 20 2.71 11.53 5.32
CA PRO A 20 3.44 11.92 6.53
C PRO A 20 2.57 12.02 7.77
N SER A 21 1.32 12.50 7.63
CA SER A 21 0.38 12.54 8.76
C SER A 21 -0.04 11.16 9.25
N GLY A 22 -0.23 10.20 8.34
CA GLY A 22 -0.47 8.79 8.69
C GLY A 22 0.73 8.17 9.40
N VAL A 23 1.94 8.43 8.91
CA VAL A 23 3.19 8.01 9.56
C VAL A 23 3.31 8.58 10.97
N HIS A 24 3.03 9.88 11.12
CA HIS A 24 3.03 10.51 12.45
C HIS A 24 2.05 9.84 13.42
N ALA A 25 0.85 9.49 12.96
CA ALA A 25 -0.13 8.79 13.77
C ALA A 25 0.37 7.40 14.21
N TYR A 26 1.01 6.64 13.32
CA TYR A 26 1.62 5.35 13.69
C TYR A 26 2.75 5.52 14.72
N VAL A 27 3.61 6.50 14.53
CA VAL A 27 4.71 6.79 15.47
C VAL A 27 4.16 7.21 16.84
N ALA A 28 3.14 8.07 16.87
CA ALA A 28 2.47 8.48 18.10
C ALA A 28 1.80 7.32 18.82
N ALA A 29 1.34 6.30 18.08
CA ALA A 29 0.80 5.05 18.64
C ALA A 29 1.90 4.06 19.09
N GLY A 30 3.17 4.44 19.06
CA GLY A 30 4.30 3.62 19.51
C GLY A 30 4.81 2.61 18.48
N HIS A 31 4.47 2.76 17.20
CA HIS A 31 4.98 1.91 16.12
C HIS A 31 6.24 2.49 15.51
N LYS A 32 7.12 1.63 15.02
CA LYS A 32 8.26 2.01 14.19
C LYS A 32 7.84 1.94 12.73
N VAL A 33 8.11 3.00 11.96
CA VAL A 33 7.76 3.07 10.53
C VAL A 33 9.02 3.11 9.68
N LEU A 34 9.11 2.19 8.73
CA LEU A 34 10.16 2.11 7.71
C LEU A 34 9.54 2.47 6.37
N VAL A 35 10.09 3.48 5.70
CA VAL A 35 9.64 3.93 4.37
C VAL A 35 10.78 3.68 3.39
N GLU A 36 10.48 3.05 2.26
CA GLU A 36 11.47 2.92 1.19
C GLU A 36 11.79 4.28 0.61
N LYS A 37 13.08 4.49 0.35
CA LYS A 37 13.57 5.72 -0.27
C LYS A 37 12.80 6.02 -1.54
N ASP A 38 12.38 7.27 -1.67
CA ASP A 38 11.64 7.78 -2.82
C ASP A 38 10.26 7.14 -3.05
N ALA A 39 9.71 6.43 -2.05
CA ALA A 39 8.39 5.82 -2.16
C ALA A 39 7.26 6.85 -2.35
N GLY A 40 7.42 8.05 -1.79
CA GLY A 40 6.42 9.12 -1.86
C GLY A 40 6.58 10.09 -3.04
N LEU A 41 7.68 10.03 -3.81
CA LEU A 41 7.97 11.03 -4.85
C LEU A 41 6.89 11.16 -5.90
N GLY A 42 6.27 10.03 -6.29
CA GLY A 42 5.16 10.04 -7.24
C GLY A 42 3.90 10.76 -6.76
N SER A 43 3.78 10.94 -5.45
CA SER A 43 2.72 11.70 -4.76
C SER A 43 3.20 13.06 -4.26
N ALA A 44 4.33 13.56 -4.75
CA ALA A 44 4.97 14.82 -4.34
C ALA A 44 5.31 14.89 -2.84
N ILE A 45 5.65 13.74 -2.24
CA ILE A 45 6.06 13.62 -0.83
C ILE A 45 7.55 13.25 -0.80
N SER A 46 8.37 14.07 -0.16
CA SER A 46 9.82 13.87 -0.06
C SER A 46 10.19 12.91 1.09
N ASN A 47 11.44 12.40 1.04
CA ASN A 47 11.98 11.58 2.13
C ASN A 47 12.08 12.39 3.44
N GLU A 48 12.42 13.68 3.35
CA GLU A 48 12.56 14.58 4.50
C GLU A 48 11.22 14.77 5.23
N GLU A 49 10.09 14.80 4.51
CA GLU A 49 8.76 14.89 5.12
C GLU A 49 8.43 13.64 5.92
N TYR A 50 8.80 12.47 5.43
CA TYR A 50 8.66 11.22 6.19
C TYR A 50 9.56 11.17 7.42
N VAL A 51 10.82 11.63 7.31
CA VAL A 51 11.74 11.71 8.45
C VAL A 51 11.19 12.67 9.51
N LYS A 52 10.67 13.84 9.12
CA LYS A 52 10.02 14.79 10.04
C LYS A 52 8.79 14.19 10.74
N ALA A 53 8.08 13.29 10.06
CA ALA A 53 6.95 12.56 10.63
C ALA A 53 7.36 11.41 11.57
N GLY A 54 8.67 11.11 11.66
CA GLY A 54 9.23 10.09 12.54
C GLY A 54 9.51 8.74 11.89
N ALA A 55 9.44 8.64 10.55
CA ALA A 55 9.84 7.44 9.84
C ALA A 55 11.36 7.33 9.68
N GLN A 56 11.82 6.11 9.50
CA GLN A 56 13.17 5.79 9.05
C GLN A 56 13.14 5.47 7.55
N ILE A 57 13.97 6.16 6.77
CA ILE A 57 14.14 5.87 5.34
C ILE A 57 15.10 4.70 5.17
N ILE A 58 14.73 3.74 4.32
CA ILE A 58 15.48 2.52 4.01
C ILE A 58 15.68 2.44 2.49
N ASP A 59 16.90 2.19 2.05
CA ASP A 59 17.24 2.14 0.61
C ASP A 59 16.75 0.86 -0.08
N SER A 60 16.54 -0.23 0.68
CA SER A 60 16.22 -1.56 0.15
C SER A 60 14.82 -2.03 0.53
N ALA A 61 14.00 -2.32 -0.48
CA ALA A 61 12.71 -2.99 -0.28
C ALA A 61 12.86 -4.33 0.44
N ASP A 62 13.89 -5.11 0.11
CA ASP A 62 14.14 -6.42 0.74
C ASP A 62 14.35 -6.29 2.25
N GLU A 63 15.07 -5.25 2.68
CA GLU A 63 15.28 -4.95 4.09
C GLU A 63 13.97 -4.59 4.80
N ILE A 64 13.11 -3.81 4.15
CA ILE A 64 11.80 -3.44 4.69
C ILE A 64 10.93 -4.69 4.87
N TRP A 65 10.80 -5.51 3.83
CA TRP A 65 10.01 -6.73 3.88
C TRP A 65 10.53 -7.70 4.94
N GLN A 66 11.85 -7.79 5.12
CA GLN A 66 12.47 -8.67 6.10
C GLN A 66 12.20 -8.21 7.53
N LYS A 67 12.23 -6.89 7.80
CA LYS A 67 12.14 -6.32 9.17
C LYS A 67 10.71 -6.04 9.62
N ALA A 68 9.82 -5.71 8.69
CA ALA A 68 8.48 -5.28 9.05
C ALA A 68 7.58 -6.43 9.51
N ASP A 69 6.78 -6.16 10.53
CA ASP A 69 5.69 -7.03 10.98
C ASP A 69 4.47 -6.86 10.09
N LEU A 70 4.23 -5.63 9.61
CA LEU A 70 3.15 -5.26 8.72
C LEU A 70 3.73 -4.54 7.50
N ILE A 71 3.38 -5.00 6.33
CA ILE A 71 3.64 -4.31 5.05
C ILE A 71 2.36 -3.62 4.61
N GLN A 72 2.44 -2.30 4.43
CA GLN A 72 1.34 -1.49 3.92
C GLN A 72 1.66 -1.02 2.49
N LYS A 73 0.79 -1.38 1.55
CA LYS A 73 0.91 -1.04 0.12
C LYS A 73 -0.39 -0.41 -0.40
N VAL A 74 -0.33 0.15 -1.59
CA VAL A 74 -1.51 0.57 -2.35
C VAL A 74 -2.04 -0.60 -3.18
N LYS A 75 -1.17 -1.26 -3.95
CA LYS A 75 -1.53 -2.34 -4.87
C LYS A 75 -1.07 -3.71 -4.36
N GLU A 76 -1.75 -4.73 -4.88
CA GLU A 76 -1.38 -6.12 -4.67
C GLU A 76 0.09 -6.37 -5.03
N PRO A 77 0.75 -7.30 -4.33
CA PRO A 77 2.11 -7.70 -4.68
C PRO A 77 2.18 -8.24 -6.12
N ILE A 78 3.30 -7.96 -6.78
CA ILE A 78 3.63 -8.51 -8.09
C ILE A 78 4.66 -9.63 -7.96
N ALA A 79 4.94 -10.36 -9.04
CA ALA A 79 5.83 -11.52 -9.05
C ALA A 79 7.21 -11.26 -8.41
N ALA A 80 7.76 -10.04 -8.57
CA ALA A 80 9.03 -9.63 -7.97
C ALA A 80 8.97 -9.57 -6.44
N GLU A 81 7.78 -9.44 -5.85
CA GLU A 81 7.56 -9.28 -4.41
C GLU A 81 7.13 -10.58 -3.72
N TYR A 82 6.66 -11.60 -4.47
CA TYR A 82 6.09 -12.82 -3.88
C TYR A 82 7.07 -13.53 -2.93
N LYS A 83 8.36 -13.55 -3.26
CA LYS A 83 9.41 -14.19 -2.45
C LYS A 83 9.73 -13.43 -1.15
N ARG A 84 9.27 -12.19 -1.02
CA ARG A 84 9.47 -11.35 0.16
C ARG A 84 8.43 -11.60 1.24
N MET A 85 7.25 -12.10 0.85
CA MET A 85 6.16 -12.43 1.76
C MET A 85 6.57 -13.59 2.67
N ARG A 86 6.22 -13.52 3.95
CA ARG A 86 6.59 -14.56 4.92
C ARG A 86 5.49 -14.84 5.93
N LYS A 87 5.48 -16.05 6.45
CA LYS A 87 4.56 -16.48 7.51
C LYS A 87 4.67 -15.57 8.75
N GLY A 88 3.52 -15.19 9.31
CA GLY A 88 3.45 -14.34 10.49
C GLY A 88 3.53 -12.84 10.22
N GLN A 89 3.78 -12.44 8.96
CA GLN A 89 3.72 -11.05 8.53
C GLN A 89 2.29 -10.68 8.15
N ILE A 90 1.94 -9.41 8.27
CA ILE A 90 0.66 -8.86 7.82
C ILE A 90 0.90 -8.09 6.52
N LEU A 91 0.06 -8.32 5.51
CA LEU A 91 -0.01 -7.54 4.28
C LEU A 91 -1.32 -6.77 4.26
N TYR A 92 -1.26 -5.45 4.18
CA TYR A 92 -2.41 -4.55 4.21
C TYR A 92 -2.42 -3.69 2.95
N THR A 93 -3.32 -3.99 2.01
CA THR A 93 -3.33 -3.40 0.66
C THR A 93 -4.64 -3.66 -0.07
N TYR A 94 -4.87 -3.05 -1.25
CA TYR A 94 -5.86 -3.53 -2.22
C TYR A 94 -5.34 -4.81 -2.88
N LEU A 95 -6.02 -5.93 -2.71
CA LEU A 95 -5.53 -7.26 -3.12
C LEU A 95 -6.05 -7.73 -4.47
N HIS A 96 -7.31 -7.43 -4.82
CA HIS A 96 -7.93 -7.85 -6.08
C HIS A 96 -7.77 -9.35 -6.40
N LEU A 97 -7.82 -10.22 -5.39
CA LEU A 97 -7.47 -11.64 -5.50
C LEU A 97 -8.29 -12.39 -6.54
N ALA A 98 -9.58 -12.06 -6.69
CA ALA A 98 -10.47 -12.72 -7.65
C ALA A 98 -10.00 -12.60 -9.11
N ALA A 99 -9.27 -11.52 -9.44
CA ALA A 99 -8.77 -11.25 -10.78
C ALA A 99 -7.35 -11.75 -11.03
N ASN A 100 -6.61 -12.18 -9.98
CA ASN A 100 -5.20 -12.54 -10.08
C ASN A 100 -4.88 -13.85 -9.34
N LYS A 101 -5.00 -14.97 -10.07
CA LYS A 101 -4.75 -16.30 -9.51
C LYS A 101 -3.32 -16.50 -9.01
N GLU A 102 -2.33 -15.92 -9.71
CA GLU A 102 -0.91 -16.06 -9.32
C GLU A 102 -0.64 -15.35 -7.99
N CYS A 103 -1.14 -14.13 -7.83
CA CYS A 103 -1.04 -13.40 -6.57
C CYS A 103 -1.76 -14.15 -5.44
N THR A 104 -2.96 -14.66 -5.71
CA THR A 104 -3.72 -15.44 -4.73
C THR A 104 -2.95 -16.66 -4.26
N GLN A 105 -2.37 -17.42 -5.19
CA GLN A 105 -1.58 -18.60 -4.83
C GLN A 105 -0.33 -18.21 -4.04
N ALA A 106 0.38 -17.16 -4.45
CA ALA A 106 1.57 -16.68 -3.75
C ALA A 106 1.25 -16.22 -2.31
N VAL A 107 0.11 -15.56 -2.10
CA VAL A 107 -0.35 -15.16 -0.76
C VAL A 107 -0.63 -16.40 0.10
N ILE A 108 -1.32 -17.39 -0.44
CA ILE A 108 -1.61 -18.66 0.26
C ILE A 108 -0.31 -19.38 0.63
N ASP A 109 0.59 -19.57 -0.34
CA ASP A 109 1.83 -20.33 -0.17
C ASP A 109 2.79 -19.67 0.84
N SER A 110 2.79 -18.34 0.91
CA SER A 110 3.63 -17.58 1.85
C SER A 110 3.19 -17.71 3.31
N GLY A 111 1.91 -18.04 3.55
CA GLY A 111 1.32 -18.04 4.90
C GLY A 111 1.26 -16.66 5.55
N ILE A 112 1.31 -15.58 4.76
CA ILE A 112 1.13 -14.20 5.22
C ILE A 112 -0.35 -13.97 5.62
N THR A 113 -0.59 -13.10 6.60
CA THR A 113 -1.94 -12.65 6.91
C THR A 113 -2.30 -11.47 6.03
N ALA A 114 -3.11 -11.69 5.00
CA ALA A 114 -3.49 -10.66 4.05
C ALA A 114 -4.83 -10.00 4.43
N ILE A 115 -4.83 -8.67 4.51
CA ILE A 115 -6.02 -7.86 4.79
C ILE A 115 -6.25 -6.93 3.61
N ALA A 116 -7.40 -7.11 2.94
CA ALA A 116 -7.76 -6.32 1.77
C ALA A 116 -8.52 -5.05 2.18
N TYR A 117 -8.08 -3.89 1.73
CA TYR A 117 -8.79 -2.61 1.94
C TYR A 117 -10.22 -2.67 1.42
N GLU A 118 -10.42 -3.28 0.25
CA GLU A 118 -11.70 -3.34 -0.45
C GLU A 118 -12.76 -4.21 0.25
N THR A 119 -12.37 -4.99 1.25
CA THR A 119 -13.29 -5.89 1.98
C THR A 119 -13.55 -5.47 3.42
N ILE A 120 -12.93 -4.38 3.86
CA ILE A 120 -13.18 -3.85 5.22
C ILE A 120 -14.53 -3.14 5.23
N GLU A 121 -15.45 -3.70 6.00
CA GLU A 121 -16.81 -3.18 6.15
C GLU A 121 -17.02 -2.61 7.56
N VAL A 122 -17.63 -1.43 7.62
CA VAL A 122 -18.07 -0.79 8.87
C VAL A 122 -19.49 -0.28 8.65
N ASP A 123 -20.42 -0.73 9.46
CA ASP A 123 -21.85 -0.34 9.39
C ASP A 123 -22.46 -0.45 7.99
N GLY A 124 -22.17 -1.55 7.28
CA GLY A 124 -22.66 -1.81 5.92
C GLY A 124 -22.02 -0.96 4.83
N THR A 125 -20.93 -0.25 5.14
CA THR A 125 -20.17 0.58 4.19
C THR A 125 -18.74 0.06 4.04
N LEU A 126 -18.11 0.39 2.91
CA LEU A 126 -16.70 0.06 2.62
C LEU A 126 -15.84 1.34 2.67
N PRO A 127 -15.46 1.81 3.88
CA PRO A 127 -14.88 3.14 4.07
C PRO A 127 -13.54 3.35 3.36
N LEU A 128 -12.79 2.28 3.10
CA LEU A 128 -11.51 2.38 2.40
C LEU A 128 -11.65 2.26 0.87
N LEU A 129 -12.77 1.74 0.37
CA LEU A 129 -13.07 1.66 -1.06
C LEU A 129 -13.86 2.87 -1.56
N ALA A 130 -14.82 3.36 -0.78
CA ALA A 130 -15.75 4.43 -1.17
C ALA A 130 -15.05 5.68 -1.73
N PRO A 131 -13.97 6.24 -1.13
CA PRO A 131 -13.32 7.44 -1.66
C PRO A 131 -12.77 7.27 -3.07
N MET A 132 -12.25 6.08 -3.40
CA MET A 132 -11.74 5.79 -4.75
C MET A 132 -12.87 5.65 -5.75
N SER A 133 -13.98 5.03 -5.35
CA SER A 133 -15.18 4.89 -6.20
C SER A 133 -15.80 6.25 -6.51
N GLU A 134 -15.83 7.17 -5.54
CA GLU A 134 -16.30 8.55 -5.75
C GLU A 134 -15.43 9.31 -6.74
N VAL A 135 -14.11 9.23 -6.62
CA VAL A 135 -13.19 9.87 -7.57
C VAL A 135 -13.37 9.29 -8.97
N ALA A 136 -13.42 7.96 -9.10
CA ALA A 136 -13.64 7.30 -10.38
C ALA A 136 -14.98 7.69 -11.02
N GLY A 137 -16.05 7.76 -10.22
CA GLY A 137 -17.37 8.18 -10.68
C GLY A 137 -17.38 9.61 -11.20
N ARG A 138 -16.75 10.55 -10.50
CA ARG A 138 -16.63 11.96 -10.94
C ARG A 138 -15.78 12.11 -12.21
N MET A 139 -14.70 11.33 -12.32
CA MET A 139 -13.82 11.39 -13.49
C MET A 139 -14.43 10.69 -14.72
N SER A 140 -15.37 9.78 -14.56
CA SER A 140 -15.95 9.01 -15.67
C SER A 140 -16.53 9.91 -16.76
N VAL A 141 -17.22 10.99 -16.37
CA VAL A 141 -17.81 11.95 -17.31
C VAL A 141 -16.74 12.65 -18.13
N GLN A 142 -15.63 13.06 -17.52
CA GLN A 142 -14.51 13.72 -18.21
C GLN A 142 -13.81 12.76 -19.16
N VAL A 143 -13.54 11.53 -18.72
CA VAL A 143 -12.88 10.52 -19.56
C VAL A 143 -13.75 10.14 -20.74
N LEU A 144 -15.05 9.94 -20.56
CA LEU A 144 -15.99 9.67 -21.66
C LEU A 144 -16.08 10.84 -22.65
N SER A 145 -16.04 12.08 -22.15
CA SER A 145 -16.03 13.28 -23.02
C SER A 145 -14.77 13.33 -23.92
N LEU A 146 -13.62 12.93 -23.40
CA LEU A 146 -12.36 12.91 -24.16
C LEU A 146 -12.29 11.81 -25.23
N ILE A 147 -13.02 10.71 -25.05
CA ILE A 147 -13.07 9.60 -26.02
C ILE A 147 -13.90 9.97 -27.27
N HIS A 148 -14.79 10.96 -27.17
CA HIS A 148 -15.67 11.39 -28.25
C HIS A 148 -15.17 12.64 -29.00
N ILE A 149 -13.96 13.13 -28.70
CA ILE A 149 -13.28 14.18 -29.47
C ILE A 149 -12.24 13.54 -30.39
#